data_f546676276c2313cb089bab057a998bb
#
_entry.id   f546676276c2313cb089bab057a998bb
#
_cell.length_a   1.000
_cell.length_b   1.000
_cell.length_c   1.000
_cell.angle_alpha   90.00
_cell.angle_beta   90.00
_cell.angle_gamma   90.00
#
_symmetry.space_group_name_H-M   'P 1'
#
loop_
_entity.id
_entity.type
_entity.pdbx_description
1 polymer ?
#
loop_
_entity_poly.entity_id
_entity_poly.type
_entity_poly.pdbx_seq_one_letter_code
_entity_poly.pdbx_strand_id
1 'polypeptide(L)' 'MNNNLFLILEGGAGDNQIAINISCISSIVSTGNHNERTAIYFTEGFMSRKVTTSQKFEEVMKLIKGE' A
#
# COMPACT_ATOMS: atom_id res chain seq x y z
N MET A 1 15.53 -8.42 13.63
CA MET A 1 14.07 -8.34 13.72
C MET A 1 13.57 -7.24 12.81
N ASN A 2 12.73 -7.60 11.88
CA ASN A 2 12.23 -6.65 10.92
C ASN A 2 10.98 -5.99 11.43
N ASN A 3 11.14 -4.77 11.89
CA ASN A 3 9.99 -3.97 12.26
C ASN A 3 9.71 -2.99 11.14
N ASN A 4 9.11 -3.50 10.07
CA ASN A 4 8.66 -2.62 9.02
C ASN A 4 7.43 -1.89 9.53
N LEU A 5 7.66 -0.71 10.08
CA LEU A 5 6.56 0.09 10.59
C LEU A 5 5.80 0.78 9.47
N PHE A 6 6.47 1.03 8.37
CA PHE A 6 5.87 1.76 7.25
C PHE A 6 5.99 0.99 5.97
N LEU A 7 4.93 1.03 5.19
CA LEU A 7 4.92 0.54 3.83
C LEU A 7 5.16 1.73 2.92
N ILE A 8 6.23 1.67 2.13
CA ILE A 8 6.59 2.77 1.24
C ILE A 8 6.24 2.37 -0.17
N LEU A 9 5.38 3.17 -0.80
CA LEU A 9 4.86 2.88 -2.12
C LEU A 9 5.10 4.06 -3.04
N GLU A 10 5.15 3.77 -4.33
CA GLU A 10 5.15 4.82 -5.33
C GLU A 10 3.72 5.24 -5.59
N GLY A 11 3.47 6.53 -5.51
CA GLY A 11 2.14 7.05 -5.76
C GLY A 11 1.72 6.86 -7.20
N GLY A 12 0.43 6.81 -7.43
CA GLY A 12 -0.11 6.55 -8.76
C GLY A 12 0.08 7.66 -9.76
N ALA A 13 0.49 8.84 -9.32
CA ALA A 13 0.61 9.99 -10.21
C ALA A 13 2.01 10.57 -10.14
N GLY A 14 2.98 9.88 -10.71
CA GLY A 14 4.30 10.43 -10.85
C GLY A 14 5.31 9.90 -9.82
N ASP A 15 6.22 10.74 -9.42
CA ASP A 15 7.40 10.32 -8.66
C ASP A 15 7.24 10.39 -7.15
N ASN A 16 6.02 10.58 -6.67
CA ASN A 16 5.78 10.73 -5.24
C ASN A 16 5.81 9.38 -4.55
N GLN A 17 6.43 9.35 -3.39
CA GLN A 17 6.40 8.18 -2.53
C GLN A 17 5.46 8.44 -1.38
N ILE A 18 4.81 7.38 -0.95
CA ILE A 18 3.85 7.45 0.15
C ILE A 18 4.26 6.43 1.19
N ALA A 19 4.35 6.85 2.44
CA ALA A 19 4.64 5.95 3.55
C ALA A 19 3.37 5.76 4.37
N ILE A 20 2.93 4.52 4.50
CA ILE A 20 1.72 4.18 5.24
C ILE A 20 2.10 3.33 6.43
N ASN A 21 1.60 3.72 7.60
CA ASN A 21 1.82 2.90 8.79
C ASN A 21 1.09 1.58 8.62
N ILE A 22 1.85 0.49 8.65
CA ILE A 22 1.31 -0.84 8.37
C ILE A 22 0.19 -1.21 9.35
N SER A 23 0.31 -0.79 10.59
CA SER A 23 -0.72 -1.11 11.58
C SER A 23 -2.05 -0.39 11.33
N CYS A 24 -2.05 0.60 10.46
CA CYS A 24 -3.28 1.33 10.13
C CYS A 24 -3.97 0.80 8.88
N ILE A 25 -3.38 -0.19 8.23
CA ILE A 25 -3.95 -0.74 7.00
C ILE A 25 -5.15 -1.62 7.35
N SER A 26 -6.27 -1.36 6.68
CA SER A 26 -7.48 -2.14 6.87
C SER A 26 -7.60 -3.27 5.86
N SER A 27 -7.28 -2.98 4.60
CA SER A 27 -7.36 -4.01 3.57
C SER A 27 -6.49 -3.63 2.40
N ILE A 28 -6.09 -4.64 1.64
CA ILE A 28 -5.28 -4.48 0.45
C ILE A 28 -5.96 -5.30 -0.64
N VAL A 29 -6.25 -4.66 -1.78
CA VAL A 29 -7.04 -5.25 -2.83
C VAL A 29 -6.34 -5.06 -4.17
N SER A 30 -6.24 -6.12 -4.95
CA SER A 30 -5.76 -5.94 -6.31
C SER A 30 -6.89 -5.37 -7.17
N THR A 31 -6.54 -4.49 -8.09
CA THR A 31 -7.52 -3.76 -8.88
C THR A 31 -6.95 -3.52 -10.27
N GLY A 32 -7.77 -2.98 -11.15
CA GLY A 32 -7.38 -2.75 -12.52
C GLY A 32 -7.86 -3.88 -13.42
N ASN A 33 -7.72 -3.68 -14.73
CA ASN A 33 -8.26 -4.62 -15.72
C ASN A 33 -7.60 -5.99 -15.66
N HIS A 34 -6.33 -6.04 -15.28
CA HIS A 34 -5.58 -7.29 -15.20
C HIS A 34 -4.90 -7.41 -13.84
N ASN A 35 -5.52 -6.87 -12.83
CA ASN A 35 -4.96 -6.86 -11.48
C ASN A 35 -3.58 -6.23 -11.45
N GLU A 36 -3.40 -5.20 -12.25
CA GLU A 36 -2.10 -4.56 -12.44
C GLU A 36 -1.82 -3.49 -11.40
N ARG A 37 -2.79 -3.20 -10.57
CA ARG A 37 -2.65 -2.18 -9.54
C ARG A 37 -3.11 -2.73 -8.21
N THR A 38 -2.78 -2.00 -7.16
CA THR A 38 -3.16 -2.39 -5.81
C THR A 38 -3.75 -1.18 -5.12
N ALA A 39 -4.90 -1.38 -4.50
CA ALA A 39 -5.54 -0.36 -3.69
C ALA A 39 -5.34 -0.73 -2.23
N ILE A 40 -4.90 0.24 -1.44
CA ILE A 40 -4.64 0.04 -0.03
C ILE A 40 -5.56 0.96 0.75
N TYR A 41 -6.37 0.36 1.61
CA TYR A 41 -7.29 1.09 2.48
C TYR A 41 -6.69 1.16 3.87
N PHE A 42 -6.64 2.34 4.43
CA PHE A 42 -6.06 2.53 5.76
C PHE A 42 -6.78 3.65 6.47
N THR A 43 -6.54 3.76 7.76
CA THR A 43 -7.15 4.81 8.57
C THR A 43 -6.08 5.80 8.98
N GLU A 44 -6.48 7.07 9.05
CA GLU A 44 -5.62 8.14 9.53
C GLU A 44 -6.45 8.95 10.51
N GLY A 45 -6.22 8.72 11.80
CA GLY A 45 -7.09 9.29 12.81
C GLY A 45 -8.49 8.69 12.69
N PHE A 46 -9.47 9.54 12.43
CA PHE A 46 -10.85 9.10 12.26
C PHE A 46 -11.23 8.96 10.79
N MET A 47 -10.29 9.14 9.89
CA MET A 47 -10.60 9.15 8.47
C MET A 47 -10.14 7.87 7.80
N SER A 48 -10.99 7.35 6.91
CA SER A 48 -10.62 6.24 6.05
C SER A 48 -10.02 6.81 4.77
N ARG A 49 -8.91 6.26 4.35
CA ARG A 49 -8.23 6.73 3.16
C ARG A 49 -7.91 5.56 2.25
N LYS A 50 -7.71 5.89 0.98
CA LYS A 50 -7.34 4.91 -0.03
C LYS A 50 -6.19 5.44 -0.87
N VAL A 51 -5.22 4.57 -1.11
CA VAL A 51 -4.11 4.86 -2.02
C VAL A 51 -4.07 3.76 -3.06
N THR A 52 -3.91 4.15 -4.32
CA THR A 52 -3.74 3.19 -5.41
C THR A 52 -2.33 3.30 -5.93
N THR A 53 -1.65 2.19 -6.04
CA THR A 53 -0.30 2.14 -6.57
C THR A 53 -0.26 1.27 -7.81
N SER A 54 0.70 1.54 -8.69
CA SER A 54 0.92 0.70 -9.87
C SER A 54 1.67 -0.58 -9.55
N GLN A 55 2.11 -0.74 -8.31
CA GLN A 55 2.76 -1.97 -7.90
C GLN A 55 1.74 -3.08 -7.75
N LYS A 56 2.13 -4.29 -8.12
CA LYS A 56 1.21 -5.41 -8.07
C LYS A 56 0.99 -5.86 -6.63
N PHE A 57 -0.12 -6.53 -6.43
CA PHE A 57 -0.50 -7.01 -5.09
C PHE A 57 0.63 -7.82 -4.46
N GLU A 58 1.23 -8.71 -5.24
CA GLU A 58 2.30 -9.57 -4.72
C GLU A 58 3.51 -8.76 -4.27
N GLU A 59 3.85 -7.71 -5.02
CA GLU A 59 4.95 -6.84 -4.64
C GLU A 59 4.66 -6.12 -3.33
N VAL A 60 3.44 -5.61 -3.21
CA VAL A 60 3.04 -4.89 -2.00
C VAL A 60 3.10 -5.83 -0.79
N MET A 61 2.62 -7.05 -0.96
CA MET A 61 2.65 -8.02 0.13
C MET A 61 4.06 -8.38 0.53
N LYS A 62 4.97 -8.47 -0.44
CA LYS A 62 6.38 -8.74 -0.11
C LYS A 62 6.98 -7.61 0.70
N LEU A 63 6.65 -6.37 0.36
CA LEU A 63 7.14 -5.22 1.12
C LEU A 63 6.64 -5.25 2.55
N ILE A 64 5.40 -5.62 2.74
CA ILE A 64 4.82 -5.70 4.08
C ILE A 64 5.49 -6.79 4.91
N LYS A 65 5.77 -7.92 4.27
CA LYS A 65 6.41 -9.04 4.97
C LYS A 65 7.91 -8.83 5.17
N GLY A 66 8.49 -7.85 4.51
CA GLY A 66 9.90 -7.61 4.62
C GLY A 66 10.77 -8.53 3.77
N GLU A 67 10.20 -9.04 2.71
CA GLU A 67 10.93 -9.96 1.80
C GLU A 67 11.46 -9.24 0.59
#